data_7fe75cb331eb64a89fcbc5ba7636a431
#
_entry.id   7fe75cb331eb64a89fcbc5ba7636a431
#
_cell.length_a   1.000
_cell.length_b   1.000
_cell.length_c   1.000
_cell.angle_alpha   90.00
_cell.angle_beta   90.00
_cell.angle_gamma   90.00
#
_symmetry.space_group_name_H-M   'P 1'
#
loop_
_entity.id
_entity.type
_entity.pdbx_description
1 polymer ?
#
loop_
_entity_poly.entity_id
_entity_poly.type
_entity_poly.pdbx_seq_one_letter_code
_entity_poly.pdbx_strand_id
1 'polypeptide(L)' 'MADTGGSGGDKPGTLREFKEVAERAFLVDKLREHSWNISKTAEVIDTPRSNLYKKLEQYRISQETDG' A
#
# COMPACT_ATOMS: atom_id res chain seq x y z
N MET A 1 -25.98 -3.88 0.46
CA MET A 1 -25.51 -3.61 0.21
C MET A 1 -24.95 -3.12 -0.45
N ALA A 2 -24.99 -2.76 -0.67
CA ALA A 2 -24.65 -2.44 -1.29
C ALA A 2 -24.00 -1.98 -1.80
N ASP A 3 -23.96 -1.63 -2.12
CA ASP A 3 -23.43 -1.22 -2.61
C ASP A 3 -23.01 -0.72 -3.09
N THR A 4 -23.25 -0.43 -3.31
CA THR A 4 -23.02 0.04 -3.80
C THR A 4 -22.27 0.50 -4.25
N GLY A 5 -22.25 0.46 -4.08
CA GLY A 5 -21.70 1.23 -4.47
C GLY A 5 -20.93 1.42 -5.43
N GLY A 6 -20.72 0.99 -5.86
CA GLY A 6 -20.05 1.04 -6.84
C GLY A 6 -19.66 2.14 -7.44
N SER A 7 -19.88 2.91 -7.08
CA SER A 7 -19.63 3.81 -7.78
C SER A 7 -18.38 4.10 -8.13
N GLY A 8 -17.71 4.39 -8.19
CA GLY A 8 -16.65 4.82 -8.66
C GLY A 8 -15.71 3.91 -9.00
N GLY A 9 -15.13 3.69 -9.83
CA GLY A 9 -14.19 2.69 -10.17
C GLY A 9 -13.05 2.56 -9.19
N ASP A 10 -12.98 3.42 -8.22
CA ASP A 10 -11.91 3.31 -7.25
C ASP A 10 -12.22 2.34 -6.15
N LYS A 11 -13.42 1.89 -6.05
CA LYS A 11 -13.78 1.00 -4.96
C LYS A 11 -13.48 -0.43 -5.30
N PRO A 12 -12.88 -1.15 -4.37
CA PRO A 12 -12.59 -2.56 -4.63
C PRO A 12 -13.88 -3.37 -4.73
N GLY A 13 -13.88 -4.32 -5.62
CA GLY A 13 -15.05 -5.17 -5.82
C GLY A 13 -15.00 -6.47 -5.06
N THR A 14 -13.83 -6.86 -4.57
CA THR A 14 -13.69 -8.11 -3.84
C THR A 14 -12.91 -7.86 -2.55
N LEU A 15 -13.00 -8.81 -1.64
CA LEU A 15 -12.25 -8.73 -0.40
C LEU A 15 -10.76 -8.66 -0.67
N ARG A 16 -10.30 -9.44 -1.63
CA ARG A 16 -8.88 -9.44 -1.99
C ARG A 16 -8.45 -8.06 -2.47
N GLU A 17 -9.22 -7.47 -3.35
CA GLU A 17 -8.92 -6.14 -3.85
C GLU A 17 -8.94 -5.10 -2.74
N PHE A 18 -9.89 -5.23 -1.84
CA PHE A 18 -9.97 -4.33 -0.70
C PHE A 18 -8.70 -4.41 0.16
N LYS A 19 -8.24 -5.62 0.42
CA LYS A 19 -7.04 -5.82 1.23
C LYS A 19 -5.82 -5.22 0.54
N GLU A 20 -5.73 -5.39 -0.77
CA GLU A 20 -4.59 -4.87 -1.53
C GLU A 20 -4.58 -3.35 -1.51
N VAL A 21 -5.74 -2.73 -1.69
CA VAL A 21 -5.84 -1.28 -1.65
C VAL A 21 -5.47 -0.75 -0.27
N ALA A 22 -5.98 -1.39 0.77
CA ALA A 22 -5.70 -0.98 2.14
C ALA A 22 -4.22 -1.14 2.46
N GLU A 23 -3.62 -2.24 2.05
CA GLU A 23 -2.21 -2.48 2.31
C GLU A 23 -1.34 -1.47 1.57
N ARG A 24 -1.69 -1.20 0.32
CA ARG A 24 -0.94 -0.21 -0.46
C ARG A 24 -0.99 1.15 0.21
N ALA A 25 -2.17 1.58 0.62
CA ALA A 25 -2.32 2.87 1.28
C ALA A 25 -1.51 2.93 2.57
N PHE A 26 -1.52 1.86 3.34
CA PHE A 26 -0.76 1.78 4.57
C PHE A 26 0.75 1.91 4.29
N LEU A 27 1.23 1.19 3.29
CA LEU A 27 2.65 1.23 2.95
C LEU A 27 3.08 2.61 2.48
N VAL A 28 2.29 3.24 1.64
CA VAL A 28 2.59 4.58 1.15
C VAL A 28 2.64 5.58 2.31
N ASP A 29 1.66 5.49 3.21
CA ASP A 29 1.62 6.36 4.38
C ASP A 29 2.88 6.21 5.23
N LYS A 30 3.27 4.97 5.48
CA LYS A 30 4.45 4.71 6.32
C LYS A 30 5.73 5.16 5.64
N LEU A 31 5.82 4.97 4.35
CA LEU A 31 6.98 5.45 3.60
C LEU A 31 7.09 6.96 3.68
N ARG A 32 5.98 7.65 3.52
CA ARG A 32 5.97 9.11 3.62
C ARG A 32 6.37 9.58 5.01
N GLU A 33 5.88 8.89 6.04
CA GLU A 33 6.21 9.21 7.42
C GLU A 33 7.70 9.16 7.66
N HIS A 34 8.40 8.26 6.99
CA HIS A 34 9.82 8.05 7.21
C HIS A 34 10.67 8.54 6.03
N SER A 35 10.13 9.46 5.26
CA SER A 35 10.84 10.08 4.13
C SER A 35 11.34 9.04 3.13
N TRP A 36 10.55 8.02 2.91
CA TRP A 36 10.85 6.95 1.96
C TRP A 36 12.10 6.15 2.31
N ASN A 37 12.46 6.13 3.58
CA ASN A 37 13.55 5.31 4.06
C ASN A 37 13.06 3.87 4.20
N ILE A 38 13.42 3.02 3.25
CA ILE A 38 12.93 1.65 3.21
C ILE A 38 13.31 0.86 4.45
N SER A 39 14.56 0.98 4.87
CA SER A 39 15.04 0.25 6.06
C SER A 39 14.23 0.62 7.29
N LYS A 40 14.05 1.91 7.50
CA LYS A 40 13.34 2.39 8.68
C LYS A 40 11.87 1.99 8.61
N THR A 41 11.26 2.14 7.44
CA THR A 41 9.86 1.78 7.27
C THR A 41 9.65 0.30 7.57
N ALA A 42 10.50 -0.55 7.01
CA ALA A 42 10.39 -1.99 7.23
C ALA A 42 10.49 -2.33 8.72
N GLU A 43 11.39 -1.65 9.42
CA GLU A 43 11.57 -1.88 10.84
C GLU A 43 10.31 -1.48 11.62
N VAL A 44 9.77 -0.31 11.30
CA VAL A 44 8.59 0.21 12.00
C VAL A 44 7.36 -0.66 11.80
N ILE A 45 7.18 -1.18 10.60
CA ILE A 45 6.01 -2.02 10.32
C ILE A 45 6.27 -3.50 10.58
N ASP A 46 7.43 -3.81 11.17
CA ASP A 46 7.79 -5.17 11.56
C ASP A 46 7.74 -6.12 10.38
N THR A 47 8.33 -5.72 9.28
CA THR A 47 8.36 -6.51 8.06
C THR A 47 9.80 -6.58 7.54
N PRO A 48 10.28 -7.76 7.14
CA PRO A 48 11.61 -7.83 6.55
C PRO A 48 11.74 -6.93 5.34
N ARG A 49 12.90 -6.33 5.20
CA ARG A 49 13.16 -5.42 4.10
C ARG A 49 12.89 -6.07 2.73
N SER A 50 13.31 -7.31 2.59
CA SER A 50 13.10 -8.03 1.32
C SER A 50 11.62 -8.17 0.98
N ASN A 51 10.79 -8.41 2.00
CA ASN A 51 9.36 -8.51 1.79
C ASN A 51 8.77 -7.15 1.41
N LEU A 52 9.27 -6.10 2.05
CA LEU A 52 8.80 -4.76 1.72
C LEU A 52 9.11 -4.41 0.27
N TYR A 53 10.33 -4.72 -0.19
CA TYR A 53 10.68 -4.47 -1.59
C TYR A 53 9.75 -5.21 -2.53
N LYS A 54 9.41 -6.46 -2.20
CA LYS A 54 8.49 -7.23 -3.03
C LYS A 54 7.13 -6.56 -3.12
N LYS A 55 6.65 -6.05 -2.00
CA LYS A 55 5.35 -5.40 -1.97
C LYS A 55 5.36 -4.09 -2.74
N LEU A 56 6.44 -3.34 -2.62
CA LEU A 56 6.56 -2.11 -3.40
C LEU A 56 6.48 -2.38 -4.88
N GLU A 57 7.13 -3.45 -5.32
CA GLU A 57 7.10 -3.86 -6.71
C GLU A 57 5.73 -4.36 -7.11
N GLN A 58 5.12 -5.17 -6.26
CA GLN A 58 3.80 -5.73 -6.51
C GLN A 58 2.74 -4.66 -6.69
N TYR A 59 2.78 -3.65 -5.86
CA TYR A 59 1.80 -2.57 -5.89
C TYR A 59 2.25 -1.36 -6.70
N ARG A 60 3.42 -1.44 -7.28
CA ARG A 60 3.99 -0.35 -8.10
C ARG A 60 4.05 0.95 -7.34
N ILE A 61 4.51 0.86 -6.10
CA ILE A 61 4.69 2.03 -5.25
C ILE A 61 6.06 2.63 -5.52
N SER A 62 6.11 3.92 -5.76
CA SER A 62 7.40 4.58 -5.91
C SER A 62 7.30 6.01 -5.42
N GLN A 63 8.42 6.55 -5.01
CA GLN A 63 8.49 7.92 -4.54
C GLN A 63 8.09 8.90 -5.64
N GLU A 64 8.39 8.55 -6.87
CA GLU A 64 8.08 9.42 -8.00
C GLU A 64 6.58 9.58 -8.20
N THR A 65 5.84 8.50 -8.02
CA THR A 65 4.40 8.54 -8.25
C THR A 65 3.59 8.75 -6.97
N ASP A 66 4.09 8.25 -5.85
CA ASP A 66 3.32 8.25 -4.60
C ASP A 66 3.92 9.15 -3.52
N GLY A 67 5.09 9.65 -3.76
CA GLY A 67 5.73 10.57 -2.83
C GLY A 67 5.35 12.02 -3.10
#